data_fedbc644d73df04574b356df47b861e7
#
_entry.id   fedbc644d73df04574b356df47b861e7
#
_cell.length_a   1.000
_cell.length_b   1.000
_cell.length_c   1.000
_cell.angle_alpha   90.00
_cell.angle_beta   90.00
_cell.angle_gamma   90.00
#
_symmetry.space_group_name_H-M   'P 1'
#
loop_
_entity.id
_entity.type
_entity.pdbx_description
1 polymer ?
#
loop_
_entity_poly.entity_id
_entity_poly.type
_entity_poly.pdbx_seq_one_letter_code
_entity_poly.pdbx_strand_id
1 'polypeptide(L)'
;AYIRGMLRNLLLRYYDDPQMFLRQLTGLKNILALLFVDAEPGIKILNSIQVRANGTKFCRADDDGDHWGNTSDDYEQQFVSVILDSVFFPNNYKNEDEYLIFEYALRYKYLDSLCSQYINEEHVGPLISRFENRVKRVKRLFKICDNPPADWLAIYSLVDVNVEFKKIVPLIICKYFYERQRLNFNGSSSHIIIDEAHNVLSTTSERESQTWKDYRLETFEEIIKEGRKFG
;
A
#
# COMPACT_ATOMS: atom_id res chain seq x y z
N ALA A 1 16.43 2.41 -6.00
CA ALA A 1 16.72 3.47 -5.02
C ALA A 1 15.53 3.75 -4.10
N TYR A 2 14.33 3.98 -4.62
CA TYR A 2 13.14 4.40 -3.86
C TYR A 2 12.72 3.38 -2.77
N ILE A 3 12.52 2.12 -3.13
CA ILE A 3 12.08 1.06 -2.20
C ILE A 3 13.13 0.81 -1.11
N ARG A 4 14.43 0.86 -1.46
CA ARG A 4 15.51 0.73 -0.46
C ARG A 4 15.45 1.87 0.56
N GLY A 5 15.21 3.10 0.09
CA GLY A 5 15.06 4.26 0.97
C GLY A 5 13.85 4.16 1.90
N MET A 6 12.70 3.72 1.39
CA MET A 6 11.52 3.48 2.21
C MET A 6 11.78 2.42 3.29
N LEU A 7 12.36 1.27 2.92
CA LEU A 7 12.66 0.19 3.86
C LEU A 7 13.66 0.63 4.93
N ARG A 8 14.70 1.40 4.52
CA ARG A 8 15.65 2.01 5.45
C ARG A 8 14.94 2.91 6.47
N ASN A 9 14.09 3.81 6.00
CA ASN A 9 13.37 4.74 6.87
C ASN A 9 12.46 4.00 7.87
N LEU A 10 11.78 2.94 7.44
CA LEU A 10 10.96 2.11 8.33
C LEU A 10 11.81 1.42 9.39
N LEU A 11 12.93 0.79 9.00
CA LEU A 11 13.82 0.10 9.93
C LEU A 11 14.44 1.07 10.95
N LEU A 12 14.81 2.28 10.55
CA LEU A 12 15.35 3.29 11.46
C LEU A 12 14.37 3.71 12.56
N ARG A 13 13.07 3.74 12.28
CA ARG A 13 12.06 4.11 13.29
C ARG A 13 12.00 3.16 14.48
N TYR A 14 12.36 1.90 14.30
CA TYR A 14 12.35 0.93 15.39
C TYR A 14 13.43 1.17 16.44
N TYR A 15 14.45 1.97 16.12
CA TYR A 15 15.45 2.35 17.11
C TYR A 15 14.83 3.05 18.32
N ASP A 16 13.82 3.89 18.10
CA ASP A 16 13.15 4.62 19.18
C ASP A 16 12.12 3.78 19.93
N ASP A 17 11.54 2.76 19.27
CA ASP A 17 10.59 1.81 19.88
C ASP A 17 10.97 0.35 19.55
N PRO A 18 11.95 -0.24 20.28
CA PRO A 18 12.35 -1.63 20.05
C PRO A 18 11.25 -2.67 20.27
N GLN A 19 10.25 -2.37 21.09
CA GLN A 19 9.12 -3.28 21.30
C GLN A 19 8.21 -3.31 20.05
N MET A 20 8.07 -2.19 19.34
CA MET A 20 7.37 -2.14 18.07
C MET A 20 8.06 -3.00 17.02
N PHE A 21 9.40 -3.04 16.98
CA PHE A 21 10.14 -3.95 16.11
C PHE A 21 9.70 -5.40 16.30
N LEU A 22 9.66 -5.87 17.57
CA LEU A 22 9.26 -7.25 17.87
C LEU A 22 7.82 -7.55 17.45
N ARG A 23 6.89 -6.62 17.67
CA ARG A 23 5.49 -6.76 17.25
C ARG A 23 5.36 -6.85 15.73
N GLN A 24 6.17 -6.09 14.99
CA GLN A 24 6.08 -6.00 13.53
C GLN A 24 7.03 -6.94 12.78
N LEU A 25 7.79 -7.76 13.47
CA LEU A 25 8.79 -8.65 12.87
C LEU A 25 8.20 -9.54 11.76
N THR A 26 7.00 -10.08 11.97
CA THR A 26 6.30 -10.88 10.96
C THR A 26 5.95 -10.04 9.72
N GLY A 27 5.48 -8.82 9.91
CA GLY A 27 5.18 -7.89 8.81
C GLY A 27 6.41 -7.53 7.99
N LEU A 28 7.54 -7.30 8.65
CA LEU A 28 8.83 -7.04 7.99
C LEU A 28 9.30 -8.23 7.15
N LYS A 29 9.22 -9.45 7.68
CA LYS A 29 9.53 -10.68 6.93
C LYS A 29 8.65 -10.82 5.70
N ASN A 30 7.35 -10.55 5.85
CA ASN A 30 6.40 -10.62 4.74
C ASN A 30 6.73 -9.59 3.65
N ILE A 31 7.18 -8.38 4.01
CA ILE A 31 7.64 -7.38 3.04
C ILE A 31 8.89 -7.87 2.29
N LEU A 32 9.89 -8.42 2.98
CA LEU A 32 11.08 -8.95 2.32
C LEU A 32 10.71 -10.11 1.37
N ALA A 33 9.90 -11.07 1.83
CA ALA A 33 9.45 -12.19 1.01
C ALA A 33 8.59 -11.74 -0.19
N LEU A 34 7.87 -10.61 -0.08
CA LEU A 34 7.10 -10.04 -1.18
C LEU A 34 8.00 -9.47 -2.27
N LEU A 35 9.06 -8.75 -1.90
CA LEU A 35 9.89 -7.96 -2.81
C LEU A 35 11.01 -8.75 -3.47
N PHE A 36 11.61 -9.70 -2.74
CA PHE A 36 12.85 -10.34 -3.16
C PHE A 36 12.64 -11.79 -3.58
N VAL A 37 13.40 -12.24 -4.57
CA VAL A 37 13.43 -13.65 -5.00
C VAL A 37 14.02 -14.50 -3.89
N ASP A 38 15.17 -14.06 -3.35
CA ASP A 38 15.78 -14.62 -2.15
C ASP A 38 15.72 -13.60 -1.02
N ALA A 39 14.77 -13.80 -0.12
CA ALA A 39 14.61 -12.97 1.08
C ALA A 39 15.26 -13.62 2.33
N GLU A 40 15.69 -14.89 2.22
CA GLU A 40 16.14 -15.69 3.35
C GLU A 40 17.31 -15.06 4.11
N PRO A 41 18.34 -14.49 3.45
CA PRO A 41 19.43 -13.83 4.16
C PRO A 41 18.96 -12.70 5.09
N GLY A 42 18.08 -11.82 4.58
CA GLY A 42 17.51 -10.74 5.37
C GLY A 42 16.59 -11.23 6.49
N ILE A 43 15.79 -12.26 6.23
CA ILE A 43 14.90 -12.89 7.22
C ILE A 43 15.75 -13.54 8.35
N LYS A 44 16.86 -14.19 8.01
CA LYS A 44 17.78 -14.77 8.99
C LYS A 44 18.35 -13.70 9.91
N ILE A 45 18.79 -12.57 9.37
CA ILE A 45 19.26 -11.43 10.15
C ILE A 45 18.15 -10.89 11.05
N LEU A 46 16.94 -10.66 10.53
CA LEU A 46 15.80 -10.21 11.34
C LEU A 46 15.50 -11.15 12.50
N ASN A 47 15.62 -12.47 12.30
CA ASN A 47 15.40 -13.47 13.34
C ASN A 47 16.51 -13.49 14.43
N SER A 48 17.72 -13.09 14.09
CA SER A 48 18.84 -13.07 15.04
C SER A 48 18.84 -11.82 15.94
N ILE A 49 18.03 -10.82 15.62
CA ILE A 49 17.94 -9.58 16.39
C ILE A 49 17.19 -9.82 17.71
N GLN A 50 17.83 -9.43 18.80
CA GLN A 50 17.24 -9.43 20.13
C GLN A 50 17.14 -8.00 20.65
N VAL A 51 16.08 -7.73 21.40
CA VAL A 51 15.85 -6.45 22.07
C VAL A 51 16.18 -6.62 23.54
N ARG A 52 17.07 -5.78 24.06
CA ARG A 52 17.52 -5.80 25.46
C ARG A 52 17.18 -4.52 26.18
N ALA A 53 16.92 -4.65 27.49
CA ALA A 53 16.50 -3.52 28.33
C ALA A 53 17.66 -2.72 28.95
N ASN A 54 18.87 -3.27 29.00
CA ASN A 54 19.96 -2.72 29.82
C ASN A 54 20.94 -1.84 29.03
N GLY A 55 20.47 -0.65 28.60
CA GLY A 55 21.34 0.35 27.94
C GLY A 55 21.65 0.08 26.46
N THR A 56 21.62 -1.17 26.03
CA THR A 56 21.74 -1.60 24.64
C THR A 56 20.35 -1.93 24.12
N LYS A 57 19.89 -1.21 23.13
CA LYS A 57 18.54 -1.42 22.59
C LYS A 57 18.44 -2.69 21.77
N PHE A 58 19.43 -2.92 20.89
CA PHE A 58 19.48 -4.06 19.97
C PHE A 58 20.80 -4.82 20.09
N CYS A 59 20.72 -6.12 19.90
CA CYS A 59 21.90 -6.97 19.71
C CYS A 59 21.58 -8.11 18.74
N ARG A 60 22.56 -8.56 17.99
CA ARG A 60 22.54 -9.79 17.21
C ARG A 60 23.87 -10.49 17.31
N ALA A 61 23.89 -11.80 17.18
CA ALA A 61 25.09 -12.60 17.06
C ALA A 61 25.11 -13.28 15.68
N ASP A 62 26.28 -13.31 15.07
CA ASP A 62 26.56 -14.04 13.84
C ASP A 62 27.97 -14.65 13.90
N ASP A 63 28.46 -15.17 12.76
CA ASP A 63 29.78 -15.85 12.69
C ASP A 63 30.95 -14.91 12.98
N ASP A 64 30.77 -13.60 12.83
CA ASP A 64 31.80 -12.57 13.09
C ASP A 64 31.77 -12.07 14.53
N GLY A 65 30.78 -12.46 15.34
CA GLY A 65 30.65 -12.12 16.75
C GLY A 65 29.35 -11.38 17.10
N ASP A 66 29.39 -10.72 18.28
CA ASP A 66 28.24 -9.96 18.79
C ASP A 66 28.25 -8.52 18.26
N HIS A 67 27.14 -8.10 17.73
CA HIS A 67 26.88 -6.74 17.22
C HIS A 67 25.87 -6.02 18.10
N TRP A 68 26.15 -4.75 18.41
CA TRP A 68 25.40 -3.97 19.38
C TRP A 68 24.89 -2.67 18.78
N GLY A 69 23.59 -2.38 18.91
CA GLY A 69 22.95 -1.13 18.52
C GLY A 69 22.78 -0.19 19.70
N ASN A 70 23.88 0.30 20.26
CA ASN A 70 23.88 1.19 21.42
C ASN A 70 23.48 2.62 21.07
N THR A 71 23.94 3.11 19.92
CA THR A 71 23.60 4.40 19.34
C THR A 71 22.77 4.24 18.08
N SER A 72 22.17 5.32 17.59
CA SER A 72 21.45 5.28 16.31
C SER A 72 22.38 4.93 15.14
N ASP A 73 23.62 5.40 15.18
CA ASP A 73 24.62 5.13 14.14
C ASP A 73 25.06 3.66 14.17
N ASP A 74 25.32 3.10 15.37
CA ASP A 74 25.60 1.67 15.51
C ASP A 74 24.43 0.83 15.02
N TYR A 75 23.20 1.20 15.37
CA TYR A 75 22.01 0.50 14.93
C TYR A 75 21.87 0.55 13.41
N GLU A 76 22.07 1.71 12.79
CA GLU A 76 22.02 1.82 11.35
C GLU A 76 23.08 0.97 10.66
N GLN A 77 24.32 1.02 11.12
CA GLN A 77 25.43 0.29 10.51
C GLN A 77 25.33 -1.22 10.74
N GLN A 78 25.05 -1.63 11.97
CA GLN A 78 25.11 -3.05 12.39
C GLN A 78 23.85 -3.84 12.06
N PHE A 79 22.71 -3.16 11.85
CA PHE A 79 21.41 -3.81 11.65
C PHE A 79 20.76 -3.38 10.34
N VAL A 80 20.47 -2.10 10.17
CA VAL A 80 19.70 -1.62 9.03
C VAL A 80 20.46 -1.84 7.72
N SER A 81 21.71 -1.42 7.66
CA SER A 81 22.56 -1.57 6.46
C SER A 81 22.79 -3.04 6.13
N VAL A 82 23.05 -3.88 7.13
CA VAL A 82 23.28 -5.32 6.93
C VAL A 82 22.03 -6.03 6.41
N ILE A 83 20.84 -5.71 6.93
CA ILE A 83 19.58 -6.25 6.41
C ILE A 83 19.40 -5.82 4.95
N LEU A 84 19.59 -4.55 4.65
CA LEU A 84 19.41 -4.03 3.29
C LEU A 84 20.42 -4.65 2.31
N ASP A 85 21.68 -4.73 2.68
CA ASP A 85 22.72 -5.27 1.82
C ASP A 85 22.56 -6.78 1.59
N SER A 86 21.99 -7.50 2.54
CA SER A 86 21.70 -8.93 2.41
C SER A 86 20.64 -9.26 1.39
N VAL A 87 19.76 -8.33 1.03
CA VAL A 87 18.65 -8.55 0.08
C VAL A 87 18.73 -7.70 -1.19
N PHE A 88 19.39 -6.52 -1.15
CA PHE A 88 19.54 -5.62 -2.30
C PHE A 88 20.80 -5.93 -3.13
N PHE A 89 20.83 -7.10 -3.75
CA PHE A 89 21.88 -7.47 -4.69
C PHE A 89 21.32 -7.69 -6.11
N PRO A 90 22.15 -7.68 -7.15
CA PRO A 90 21.70 -7.77 -8.53
C PRO A 90 20.80 -8.99 -8.78
N ASN A 91 19.71 -8.78 -9.52
CA ASN A 91 18.72 -9.79 -9.90
C ASN A 91 17.91 -10.43 -8.74
N ASN A 92 18.03 -9.92 -7.52
CA ASN A 92 17.23 -10.42 -6.40
C ASN A 92 15.82 -9.79 -6.32
N TYR A 93 15.53 -8.78 -7.10
CA TYR A 93 14.19 -8.20 -7.20
C TYR A 93 13.25 -9.12 -7.97
N LYS A 94 12.06 -9.39 -7.40
CA LYS A 94 10.98 -9.97 -8.20
C LYS A 94 10.59 -8.97 -9.29
N ASN A 95 10.31 -9.48 -10.50
CA ASN A 95 9.90 -8.64 -11.63
C ASN A 95 8.80 -7.66 -11.20
N GLU A 96 9.01 -6.38 -11.53
CA GLU A 96 8.12 -5.28 -11.21
C GLU A 96 6.74 -5.50 -11.85
N ASP A 97 5.88 -6.20 -11.12
CA ASP A 97 4.44 -6.18 -11.33
C ASP A 97 3.91 -4.96 -10.54
N GLU A 98 3.21 -4.06 -11.17
CA GLU A 98 2.65 -2.86 -10.55
C GLU A 98 1.75 -3.18 -9.36
N TYR A 99 1.10 -4.35 -9.37
CA TYR A 99 0.36 -4.86 -8.23
C TYR A 99 1.27 -5.24 -7.06
N LEU A 100 2.49 -5.70 -7.34
CA LEU A 100 3.50 -5.96 -6.32
C LEU A 100 3.92 -4.65 -5.64
N ILE A 101 4.15 -3.62 -6.43
CA ILE A 101 4.50 -2.27 -5.93
C ILE A 101 3.35 -1.72 -5.07
N PHE A 102 2.10 -1.86 -5.53
CA PHE A 102 0.93 -1.41 -4.78
C PHE A 102 0.77 -2.19 -3.46
N GLU A 103 0.90 -3.51 -3.48
CA GLU A 103 0.82 -4.35 -2.28
C GLU A 103 1.93 -3.99 -1.28
N TYR A 104 3.14 -3.78 -1.78
CA TYR A 104 4.25 -3.31 -0.98
C TYR A 104 3.96 -1.95 -0.33
N ALA A 105 3.51 -0.97 -1.12
CA ALA A 105 3.21 0.36 -0.62
C ALA A 105 2.12 0.33 0.48
N LEU A 106 1.11 -0.52 0.32
CA LEU A 106 0.05 -0.72 1.30
C LEU A 106 0.60 -1.31 2.61
N ARG A 107 1.41 -2.36 2.54
CA ARG A 107 2.04 -3.01 3.71
C ARG A 107 3.03 -2.07 4.40
N TYR A 108 3.85 -1.39 3.61
CA TYR A 108 4.77 -0.38 4.13
C TYR A 108 4.01 0.71 4.91
N LYS A 109 2.96 1.28 4.28
CA LYS A 109 2.16 2.34 4.91
C LYS A 109 1.46 1.86 6.18
N TYR A 110 1.04 0.62 6.20
CA TYR A 110 0.46 0.00 7.40
C TYR A 110 1.49 -0.06 8.54
N LEU A 111 2.69 -0.63 8.31
CA LEU A 111 3.73 -0.71 9.33
C LEU A 111 4.20 0.69 9.78
N ASP A 112 4.37 1.61 8.84
CA ASP A 112 4.74 3.00 9.12
C ASP A 112 3.70 3.71 10.00
N SER A 113 2.41 3.46 9.75
CA SER A 113 1.32 4.05 10.52
C SER A 113 1.19 3.45 11.93
N LEU A 114 1.52 2.18 12.09
CA LEU A 114 1.61 1.54 13.42
C LEU A 114 2.76 2.15 14.25
N CYS A 115 3.92 2.40 13.64
CA CYS A 115 5.04 3.08 14.31
C CYS A 115 4.67 4.51 14.77
N SER A 116 3.78 5.16 14.04
CA SER A 116 3.33 6.52 14.34
C SER A 116 2.17 6.56 15.34
N GLN A 117 1.66 5.42 15.81
CA GLN A 117 0.51 5.25 16.70
C GLN A 117 -0.81 5.87 16.19
N TYR A 118 -0.90 6.19 14.90
CA TYR A 118 -2.11 6.76 14.30
C TYR A 118 -3.19 5.72 13.99
N ILE A 119 -2.83 4.44 13.95
CA ILE A 119 -3.71 3.35 13.55
C ILE A 119 -3.64 2.23 14.58
N ASN A 120 -4.81 1.71 14.96
CA ASN A 120 -4.89 0.50 15.78
C ASN A 120 -4.78 -0.74 14.88
N GLU A 121 -3.88 -1.66 15.24
CA GLU A 121 -3.64 -2.92 14.53
C GLU A 121 -4.92 -3.75 14.34
N GLU A 122 -5.78 -3.78 15.35
CA GLU A 122 -7.04 -4.52 15.33
C GLU A 122 -7.99 -4.08 14.21
N HIS A 123 -7.92 -2.80 13.79
CA HIS A 123 -8.79 -2.27 12.75
C HIS A 123 -8.26 -2.51 11.34
N VAL A 124 -6.95 -2.48 11.14
CA VAL A 124 -6.33 -2.52 9.80
C VAL A 124 -5.76 -3.89 9.44
N GLY A 125 -5.34 -4.69 10.42
CA GLY A 125 -4.85 -6.06 10.20
C GLY A 125 -5.80 -6.91 9.35
N PRO A 126 -7.11 -6.99 9.69
CA PRO A 126 -8.09 -7.70 8.88
C PRO A 126 -8.24 -7.16 7.44
N LEU A 127 -8.02 -5.86 7.23
CA LEU A 127 -8.07 -5.26 5.90
C LEU A 127 -6.91 -5.76 5.02
N ILE A 128 -5.69 -5.79 5.55
CA ILE A 128 -4.51 -6.30 4.84
C ILE A 128 -4.71 -7.77 4.46
N SER A 129 -5.16 -8.60 5.39
CA SER A 129 -5.43 -10.02 5.12
C SER A 129 -6.53 -10.23 4.05
N ARG A 130 -7.58 -9.43 4.06
CA ARG A 130 -8.62 -9.46 3.03
C ARG A 130 -8.09 -8.99 1.68
N PHE A 131 -7.21 -8.00 1.67
CA PHE A 131 -6.58 -7.51 0.45
C PHE A 131 -5.73 -8.60 -0.22
N GLU A 132 -4.90 -9.32 0.53
CA GLU A 132 -4.08 -10.43 0.03
C GLU A 132 -4.92 -11.49 -0.71
N ASN A 133 -6.07 -11.82 -0.15
CA ASN A 133 -6.98 -12.78 -0.75
C ASN A 133 -7.69 -12.25 -2.01
N ARG A 134 -7.88 -10.94 -2.10
CA ARG A 134 -8.60 -10.30 -3.21
C ARG A 134 -7.69 -9.82 -4.34
N VAL A 135 -6.44 -9.49 -4.06
CA VAL A 135 -5.49 -8.99 -5.08
C VAL A 135 -5.35 -9.94 -6.27
N LYS A 136 -5.37 -11.26 -6.03
CA LYS A 136 -5.34 -12.27 -7.09
C LYS A 136 -6.57 -12.19 -8.01
N ARG A 137 -7.73 -11.81 -7.48
CA ARG A 137 -8.96 -11.59 -8.27
C ARG A 137 -8.87 -10.29 -9.06
N VAL A 138 -8.37 -9.23 -8.43
CA VAL A 138 -8.16 -7.92 -9.06
C VAL A 138 -7.19 -8.05 -10.23
N LYS A 139 -6.06 -8.73 -10.07
CA LYS A 139 -5.09 -9.02 -11.14
C LYS A 139 -5.68 -9.73 -12.37
N ARG A 140 -6.73 -10.53 -12.18
CA ARG A 140 -7.42 -11.22 -13.30
C ARG A 140 -8.40 -10.32 -14.04
N LEU A 141 -8.89 -9.27 -13.38
CA LEU A 141 -9.93 -8.39 -13.91
C LEU A 141 -9.37 -7.11 -14.52
N PHE A 142 -8.24 -6.64 -14.03
CA PHE A 142 -7.62 -5.40 -14.47
C PHE A 142 -6.20 -5.65 -14.95
N LYS A 143 -5.89 -5.08 -16.11
CA LYS A 143 -4.52 -4.94 -16.59
C LYS A 143 -4.12 -3.47 -16.41
N ILE A 144 -3.06 -3.22 -15.68
CA ILE A 144 -2.49 -1.90 -15.55
C ILE A 144 -1.71 -1.60 -16.84
N CYS A 145 -1.88 -0.42 -17.37
CA CYS A 145 -1.23 0.03 -18.60
C CYS A 145 -0.48 1.34 -18.31
N ASP A 146 0.78 1.41 -18.72
CA ASP A 146 1.63 2.60 -18.54
C ASP A 146 1.16 3.81 -19.36
N ASN A 147 0.42 3.57 -20.44
CA ASN A 147 -0.09 4.62 -21.31
C ASN A 147 -1.62 4.71 -21.13
N PRO A 148 -2.14 5.67 -20.34
CA PRO A 148 -3.55 5.99 -20.39
C PRO A 148 -3.89 6.43 -21.82
N PRO A 149 -5.08 6.08 -22.34
CA PRO A 149 -5.50 6.55 -23.65
C PRO A 149 -5.40 8.09 -23.67
N ALA A 150 -4.60 8.61 -24.60
CA ALA A 150 -4.41 10.05 -24.79
C ALA A 150 -5.63 10.72 -25.48
N ASP A 151 -6.68 9.97 -25.70
CA ASP A 151 -7.84 10.39 -26.45
C ASP A 151 -8.73 11.34 -25.62
N TRP A 152 -9.28 12.33 -26.28
CA TRP A 152 -10.26 13.26 -25.71
C TRP A 152 -11.58 12.58 -25.33
N LEU A 153 -11.82 11.34 -25.80
CA LEU A 153 -12.98 10.52 -25.50
C LEU A 153 -12.56 9.12 -25.05
N ALA A 154 -12.97 8.70 -23.87
CA ALA A 154 -12.82 7.34 -23.37
C ALA A 154 -14.17 6.70 -23.08
N ILE A 155 -14.40 5.49 -23.58
CA ILE A 155 -15.63 4.72 -23.35
C ILE A 155 -15.28 3.47 -22.55
N TYR A 156 -15.94 3.31 -21.40
CA TYR A 156 -15.76 2.16 -20.51
C TYR A 156 -17.00 1.27 -20.54
N SER A 157 -16.90 0.08 -21.14
CA SER A 157 -18.00 -0.89 -21.14
C SER A 157 -17.92 -1.78 -19.90
N LEU A 158 -19.03 -1.89 -19.17
CA LEU A 158 -19.17 -2.73 -17.98
C LEU A 158 -20.13 -3.91 -18.20
N VAL A 159 -20.42 -4.27 -19.44
CA VAL A 159 -21.41 -5.31 -19.78
C VAL A 159 -21.03 -6.65 -19.18
N ASP A 160 -19.77 -7.07 -19.30
CA ASP A 160 -19.26 -8.36 -18.84
C ASP A 160 -18.69 -8.35 -17.42
N VAL A 161 -18.91 -7.25 -16.69
CA VAL A 161 -18.39 -7.07 -15.34
C VAL A 161 -19.45 -7.49 -14.31
N ASN A 162 -19.03 -8.13 -13.23
CA ASN A 162 -19.95 -8.53 -12.16
C ASN A 162 -20.59 -7.32 -11.45
N VAL A 163 -21.72 -7.56 -10.78
CA VAL A 163 -22.54 -6.49 -10.17
C VAL A 163 -21.78 -5.63 -9.16
N GLU A 164 -20.85 -6.21 -8.39
CA GLU A 164 -20.04 -5.46 -7.41
C GLU A 164 -19.11 -4.47 -8.13
N PHE A 165 -18.45 -4.91 -9.20
CA PHE A 165 -17.57 -4.05 -9.98
C PHE A 165 -18.31 -3.00 -10.81
N LYS A 166 -19.55 -3.28 -11.24
CA LYS A 166 -20.40 -2.28 -11.90
C LYS A 166 -20.66 -1.04 -11.05
N LYS A 167 -20.52 -1.15 -9.72
CA LYS A 167 -20.63 0.00 -8.79
C LYS A 167 -19.27 0.63 -8.46
N ILE A 168 -18.22 -0.19 -8.32
CA ILE A 168 -16.89 0.25 -7.90
C ILE A 168 -16.17 0.97 -9.05
N VAL A 169 -16.19 0.42 -10.25
CA VAL A 169 -15.42 0.96 -11.39
C VAL A 169 -15.86 2.38 -11.76
N PRO A 170 -17.16 2.68 -11.93
CA PRO A 170 -17.60 4.05 -12.19
C PRO A 170 -17.19 5.02 -11.08
N LEU A 171 -17.29 4.60 -9.81
CA LEU A 171 -16.87 5.43 -8.69
C LEU A 171 -15.39 5.82 -8.78
N ILE A 172 -14.51 4.84 -9.02
CA ILE A 172 -13.05 5.07 -9.14
C ILE A 172 -12.76 5.99 -10.32
N ILE A 173 -13.37 5.74 -11.47
CA ILE A 173 -13.19 6.55 -12.69
C ILE A 173 -13.65 7.98 -12.44
N CYS A 174 -14.86 8.18 -11.92
CA CYS A 174 -15.39 9.52 -11.65
C CYS A 174 -14.52 10.27 -10.64
N LYS A 175 -14.13 9.61 -9.56
CA LYS A 175 -13.25 10.21 -8.54
C LYS A 175 -11.90 10.58 -9.13
N TYR A 176 -11.30 9.71 -9.93
CA TYR A 176 -9.99 9.96 -10.56
C TYR A 176 -10.05 11.20 -11.47
N PHE A 177 -11.07 11.30 -12.35
CA PHE A 177 -11.21 12.44 -13.24
C PHE A 177 -11.54 13.73 -12.49
N TYR A 178 -12.39 13.66 -11.48
CA TYR A 178 -12.72 14.79 -10.62
C TYR A 178 -11.48 15.34 -9.89
N GLU A 179 -10.70 14.48 -9.24
CA GLU A 179 -9.47 14.86 -8.53
C GLU A 179 -8.43 15.44 -9.50
N ARG A 180 -8.26 14.81 -10.65
CA ARG A 180 -7.34 15.29 -11.70
C ARG A 180 -7.75 16.66 -12.21
N GLN A 181 -9.04 16.89 -12.46
CA GLN A 181 -9.57 18.18 -12.90
C GLN A 181 -9.37 19.25 -11.80
N ARG A 182 -9.65 18.91 -10.56
CA ARG A 182 -9.47 19.80 -9.40
C ARG A 182 -8.02 20.27 -9.24
N LEU A 183 -7.06 19.34 -9.40
CA LEU A 183 -5.64 19.62 -9.22
C LEU A 183 -5.02 20.38 -10.41
N ASN A 184 -5.50 20.13 -11.62
CA ASN A 184 -4.92 20.63 -12.86
C ASN A 184 -5.89 21.54 -13.65
N PHE A 185 -6.76 22.26 -12.96
CA PHE A 185 -7.73 23.12 -13.60
C PHE A 185 -7.05 24.22 -14.43
N ASN A 186 -7.21 24.15 -15.74
CA ASN A 186 -6.64 25.07 -16.72
C ASN A 186 -7.71 25.78 -17.58
N GLY A 187 -8.97 25.78 -17.12
CA GLY A 187 -10.10 26.33 -17.84
C GLY A 187 -10.74 25.36 -18.85
N SER A 188 -10.23 24.12 -18.99
CA SER A 188 -10.89 23.08 -19.78
C SER A 188 -11.99 22.40 -18.98
N SER A 189 -13.07 21.96 -19.66
CA SER A 189 -14.16 21.21 -19.03
C SER A 189 -14.02 19.72 -19.31
N SER A 190 -14.41 18.91 -18.32
CA SER A 190 -14.50 17.45 -18.42
C SER A 190 -15.96 17.01 -18.27
N HIS A 191 -16.42 16.11 -19.13
CA HIS A 191 -17.78 15.59 -19.10
C HIS A 191 -17.75 14.09 -18.82
N ILE A 192 -18.46 13.66 -17.78
CA ILE A 192 -18.63 12.25 -17.42
C ILE A 192 -20.10 11.88 -17.68
N ILE A 193 -20.33 10.91 -18.56
CA ILE A 193 -21.65 10.41 -18.89
C ILE A 193 -21.75 8.98 -18.38
N ILE A 194 -22.71 8.70 -17.53
CA ILE A 194 -22.96 7.35 -16.98
C ILE A 194 -24.30 6.87 -17.50
N ASP A 195 -24.27 5.92 -18.42
CA ASP A 195 -25.47 5.24 -18.85
C ASP A 195 -25.98 4.32 -17.73
N GLU A 196 -27.31 4.20 -17.60
CA GLU A 196 -27.96 3.43 -16.54
C GLU A 196 -27.44 3.82 -15.11
N ALA A 197 -27.25 5.13 -14.88
CA ALA A 197 -26.70 5.66 -13.61
C ALA A 197 -27.47 5.17 -12.37
N HIS A 198 -28.73 4.78 -12.50
CA HIS A 198 -29.50 4.21 -11.38
C HIS A 198 -28.84 2.94 -10.80
N ASN A 199 -28.14 2.14 -11.61
CA ASN A 199 -27.41 0.97 -11.12
C ASN A 199 -26.23 1.33 -10.22
N VAL A 200 -25.61 2.48 -10.49
CA VAL A 200 -24.48 3.01 -9.74
C VAL A 200 -24.95 3.78 -8.51
N LEU A 201 -26.04 4.52 -8.64
CA LEU A 201 -26.58 5.40 -7.58
C LEU A 201 -27.64 4.73 -6.69
N SER A 202 -28.00 3.47 -6.97
CA SER A 202 -29.04 2.75 -6.22
C SER A 202 -28.73 2.68 -4.73
N THR A 203 -29.74 2.97 -3.93
CA THR A 203 -29.74 2.82 -2.46
C THR A 203 -30.24 1.45 -1.98
N THR A 204 -30.81 0.63 -2.88
CA THR A 204 -31.56 -0.60 -2.55
C THR A 204 -30.72 -1.88 -2.64
N SER A 205 -29.41 -1.84 -2.41
CA SER A 205 -28.57 -3.04 -2.48
C SER A 205 -28.47 -3.74 -1.13
N GLU A 206 -29.08 -4.91 -1.00
CA GLU A 206 -29.02 -5.76 0.22
C GLU A 206 -27.63 -6.39 0.44
N ARG A 207 -26.79 -6.47 -0.60
CA ARG A 207 -25.46 -7.10 -0.53
C ARG A 207 -24.32 -6.15 -0.21
N GLU A 208 -24.61 -4.87 -0.15
CA GLU A 208 -23.65 -3.81 0.06
C GLU A 208 -23.67 -3.38 1.53
N SER A 209 -22.49 -3.26 2.18
CA SER A 209 -22.46 -2.72 3.55
C SER A 209 -22.91 -1.26 3.56
N GLN A 210 -23.60 -0.84 4.62
CA GLN A 210 -24.12 0.52 4.75
C GLN A 210 -23.00 1.55 4.59
N THR A 211 -21.86 1.36 5.27
CA THR A 211 -20.70 2.26 5.21
C THR A 211 -20.17 2.44 3.78
N TRP A 212 -20.12 1.35 2.99
CA TRP A 212 -19.68 1.44 1.59
C TRP A 212 -20.70 2.18 0.72
N LYS A 213 -21.97 1.91 0.94
CA LYS A 213 -23.06 2.58 0.23
C LYS A 213 -23.04 4.09 0.50
N ASP A 214 -22.88 4.48 1.77
CA ASP A 214 -22.83 5.89 2.16
C ASP A 214 -21.60 6.57 1.53
N TYR A 215 -20.42 5.97 1.62
CA TYR A 215 -19.20 6.49 0.97
C TYR A 215 -19.37 6.69 -0.54
N ARG A 216 -19.97 5.73 -1.23
CA ARG A 216 -20.22 5.80 -2.67
C ARG A 216 -21.17 6.97 -3.01
N LEU A 217 -22.28 7.07 -2.30
CA LEU A 217 -23.27 8.12 -2.53
C LEU A 217 -22.72 9.51 -2.21
N GLU A 218 -22.03 9.67 -1.10
CA GLU A 218 -21.37 10.91 -0.70
C GLU A 218 -20.35 11.37 -1.75
N THR A 219 -19.54 10.43 -2.29
CA THR A 219 -18.56 10.74 -3.32
C THR A 219 -19.22 11.26 -4.60
N PHE A 220 -20.30 10.62 -5.07
CA PHE A 220 -21.04 11.11 -6.24
C PHE A 220 -21.73 12.44 -5.96
N GLU A 221 -22.28 12.62 -4.78
CA GLU A 221 -22.89 13.88 -4.35
C GLU A 221 -21.87 15.02 -4.34
N GLU A 222 -20.67 14.79 -3.82
CA GLU A 222 -19.55 15.75 -3.86
C GLU A 222 -19.22 16.12 -5.31
N ILE A 223 -19.03 15.13 -6.20
CA ILE A 223 -18.70 15.36 -7.60
C ILE A 223 -19.82 16.19 -8.29
N ILE A 224 -21.08 15.88 -8.04
CA ILE A 224 -22.21 16.62 -8.64
C ILE A 224 -22.29 18.05 -8.11
N LYS A 225 -22.10 18.25 -6.80
CA LYS A 225 -22.20 19.58 -6.17
C LYS A 225 -21.01 20.46 -6.51
N GLU A 226 -19.82 19.91 -6.46
CA GLU A 226 -18.56 20.64 -6.54
C GLU A 226 -17.97 20.67 -7.95
N GLY A 227 -18.31 19.70 -8.80
CA GLY A 227 -17.73 19.54 -10.14
C GLY A 227 -17.89 20.78 -11.02
N ARG A 228 -18.98 21.52 -10.86
CA ARG A 228 -19.22 22.77 -11.59
C ARG A 228 -18.16 23.87 -11.34
N LYS A 229 -17.41 23.77 -10.23
CA LYS A 229 -16.38 24.76 -9.92
C LYS A 229 -15.11 24.54 -10.74
N PHE A 230 -14.95 23.38 -11.31
CA PHE A 230 -13.73 22.94 -12.02
C PHE A 230 -13.98 22.61 -13.51
N GLY A 231 -15.11 23.01 -14.08
CA GLY A 231 -15.45 22.86 -15.50
C GLY A 231 -16.52 21.82 -15.80
#